data_3e328751fb168b639d7e369df4da1426
#
_entry.id   3e328751fb168b639d7e369df4da1426
#
_cell.length_a   1.000
_cell.length_b   1.000
_cell.length_c   1.000
_cell.angle_alpha   90.00
_cell.angle_beta   90.00
_cell.angle_gamma   90.00
#
_symmetry.space_group_name_H-M   'P 1'
#
loop_
_entity.id
_entity.type
_entity.pdbx_description
1 polymer ?
#
loop_
_entity_poly.entity_id
_entity_poly.type
_entity_poly.pdbx_seq_one_letter_code
_entity_poly.pdbx_strand_id
1 'polypeptide(L)'
;TNRGTTIGNGKDKIHTVEHLLAAIYAHGIDNLTIEIDNIEPPILDGSSKEYYEKILNVGVAKLAKKKKIIKIDKPIYYLDSDNDVEISIIPYDGFKISFSIEYNYGNIGKQSYTLNDIKDFYSEISGARTFCSFDELYYLKSNKLIQGASLDRGIVFMDNNVNYSSKIKKLFNLEVQYDRNHKT
;
A
#
# COMPACT_ATOMS: atom_id res chain seq x y z
N THR A 1 -4.13 8.12 -10.58
CA THR A 1 -4.50 6.68 -10.65
C THR A 1 -5.63 6.41 -9.69
N ASN A 2 -6.58 5.56 -10.05
CA ASN A 2 -7.74 5.26 -9.18
C ASN A 2 -7.37 4.45 -7.93
N ARG A 3 -6.10 4.00 -7.77
CA ARG A 3 -5.69 3.08 -6.70
C ARG A 3 -4.27 3.31 -6.21
N GLY A 4 -3.80 4.51 -6.20
CA GLY A 4 -2.49 4.86 -5.69
C GLY A 4 -2.38 6.34 -5.43
N THR A 5 -1.44 6.72 -4.59
CA THR A 5 -1.16 8.12 -4.30
C THR A 5 -0.30 8.71 -5.42
N THR A 6 -0.74 9.85 -5.94
CA THR A 6 -0.01 10.59 -6.96
C THR A 6 0.34 11.97 -6.43
N ILE A 7 1.59 12.37 -6.55
CA ILE A 7 2.06 13.72 -6.27
C ILE A 7 2.50 14.40 -7.56
N GLY A 8 2.36 15.71 -7.63
CA GLY A 8 2.78 16.45 -8.83
C GLY A 8 2.47 17.93 -8.76
N ASN A 9 2.98 18.68 -9.73
CA ASN A 9 2.84 20.14 -9.86
C ASN A 9 2.15 20.55 -11.17
N GLY A 10 1.18 19.77 -11.62
CA GLY A 10 0.45 19.99 -12.87
C GLY A 10 0.91 19.07 -14.00
N LYS A 11 2.01 19.37 -14.68
CA LYS A 11 2.51 18.55 -15.81
C LYS A 11 3.29 17.32 -15.33
N ASP A 12 4.11 17.51 -14.31
CA ASP A 12 4.97 16.46 -13.78
C ASP A 12 4.25 15.72 -12.66
N LYS A 13 4.14 14.40 -12.78
CA LYS A 13 3.44 13.53 -11.82
C LYS A 13 4.26 12.30 -11.55
N ILE A 14 4.33 11.94 -10.27
CA ILE A 14 4.88 10.66 -9.81
C ILE A 14 3.75 9.89 -9.16
N HIS A 15 3.54 8.68 -9.62
CA HIS A 15 2.48 7.77 -9.17
C HIS A 15 3.01 6.76 -8.14
N THR A 16 2.09 6.13 -7.40
CA THR A 16 2.37 4.98 -6.51
C THR A 16 3.48 5.26 -5.48
N VAL A 17 3.42 6.44 -4.86
CA VAL A 17 4.45 6.90 -3.89
C VAL A 17 4.21 6.42 -2.46
N GLU A 18 3.06 5.81 -2.16
CA GLU A 18 2.60 5.43 -0.82
C GLU A 18 3.57 4.51 -0.09
N HIS A 19 4.12 3.49 -0.74
CA HIS A 19 5.04 2.53 -0.12
C HIS A 19 6.35 3.19 0.33
N LEU A 20 6.91 4.05 -0.54
CA LEU A 20 8.11 4.81 -0.25
C LEU A 20 7.87 5.83 0.85
N LEU A 21 6.78 6.61 0.76
CA LEU A 21 6.45 7.62 1.75
C LEU A 21 6.16 7.04 3.13
N ALA A 22 5.55 5.85 3.22
CA ALA A 22 5.35 5.15 4.48
C ALA A 22 6.67 4.82 5.17
N ALA A 23 7.66 4.30 4.45
CA ALA A 23 8.99 4.02 4.98
C ALA A 23 9.73 5.29 5.43
N ILE A 24 9.68 6.36 4.62
CA ILE A 24 10.27 7.66 4.94
C ILE A 24 9.66 8.23 6.23
N TYR A 25 8.34 8.21 6.33
CA TYR A 25 7.63 8.69 7.51
C TYR A 25 7.99 7.89 8.77
N ALA A 26 8.06 6.57 8.66
CA ALA A 26 8.39 5.68 9.78
C ALA A 26 9.82 5.91 10.33
N HIS A 27 10.75 6.36 9.49
CA HIS A 27 12.08 6.80 9.91
C HIS A 27 12.14 8.21 10.49
N GLY A 28 11.01 8.94 10.50
CA GLY A 28 10.95 10.33 10.98
C GLY A 28 11.72 11.30 10.11
N ILE A 29 11.83 11.04 8.81
CA ILE A 29 12.55 11.90 7.87
C ILE A 29 11.65 13.07 7.46
N ASP A 30 12.07 14.29 7.75
CA ASP A 30 11.32 15.51 7.43
C ASP A 30 11.85 16.22 6.18
N ASN A 31 13.11 15.98 5.78
CA ASN A 31 13.74 16.59 4.63
C ASN A 31 14.48 15.55 3.82
N LEU A 32 14.09 15.40 2.57
CA LEU A 32 14.67 14.44 1.66
C LEU A 32 14.55 14.94 0.23
N THR A 33 15.57 14.68 -0.58
CA THR A 33 15.51 14.79 -2.04
C THR A 33 15.46 13.38 -2.60
N ILE A 34 14.48 13.12 -3.47
CA ILE A 34 14.32 11.85 -4.16
C ILE A 34 14.49 12.13 -5.65
N GLU A 35 15.51 11.53 -6.24
CA GLU A 35 15.74 11.56 -7.68
C GLU A 35 15.14 10.28 -8.29
N ILE A 36 14.34 10.43 -9.32
CA ILE A 36 13.65 9.33 -9.99
C ILE A 36 13.72 9.53 -11.50
N ASP A 37 14.02 8.47 -12.22
CA ASP A 37 14.13 8.43 -13.67
C ASP A 37 12.90 7.86 -14.37
N ASN A 38 11.83 7.62 -13.61
CA ASN A 38 10.57 7.07 -14.08
C ASN A 38 9.38 7.82 -13.45
N ILE A 39 8.19 7.53 -13.93
CA ILE A 39 6.94 8.10 -13.40
C ILE A 39 6.44 7.41 -12.12
N GLU A 40 7.08 6.34 -11.68
CA GLU A 40 6.74 5.57 -10.47
C GLU A 40 8.01 5.08 -9.78
N PRO A 41 8.07 5.11 -8.43
CA PRO A 41 9.07 4.35 -7.68
C PRO A 41 8.95 2.85 -7.94
N PRO A 42 10.02 2.05 -7.77
CA PRO A 42 9.95 0.60 -7.91
C PRO A 42 8.92 0.00 -6.95
N ILE A 43 8.06 -0.89 -7.44
CA ILE A 43 7.06 -1.56 -6.57
C ILE A 43 7.69 -2.55 -5.58
N LEU A 44 8.89 -3.05 -5.89
CA LEU A 44 9.61 -4.07 -5.11
C LEU A 44 8.75 -5.33 -4.92
N ASP A 45 8.59 -5.80 -3.68
CA ASP A 45 7.70 -6.93 -3.34
C ASP A 45 6.24 -6.53 -3.10
N GLY A 46 5.90 -5.25 -3.30
CA GLY A 46 4.57 -4.69 -3.04
C GLY A 46 4.35 -4.23 -1.60
N SER A 47 5.39 -4.18 -0.79
CA SER A 47 5.38 -3.64 0.57
C SER A 47 6.31 -2.43 0.72
N SER A 48 6.35 -1.84 1.91
CA SER A 48 7.32 -0.78 2.25
C SER A 48 8.58 -1.30 2.92
N LYS A 49 8.71 -2.62 3.14
CA LYS A 49 9.77 -3.22 3.95
C LYS A 49 11.17 -2.98 3.38
N GLU A 50 11.37 -3.26 2.10
CA GLU A 50 12.69 -3.04 1.48
C GLU A 50 13.11 -1.57 1.48
N TYR A 51 12.17 -0.63 1.30
CA TYR A 51 12.45 0.80 1.43
C TYR A 51 12.91 1.14 2.83
N TYR A 52 12.20 0.62 3.84
CA TYR A 52 12.55 0.82 5.24
C TYR A 52 13.94 0.29 5.56
N GLU A 53 14.26 -0.93 5.16
CA GLU A 53 15.55 -1.57 5.39
C GLU A 53 16.71 -0.84 4.71
N LYS A 54 16.51 -0.35 3.49
CA LYS A 54 17.53 0.44 2.78
C LYS A 54 17.82 1.75 3.50
N ILE A 55 16.80 2.47 3.97
CA ILE A 55 16.97 3.71 4.75
C ILE A 55 17.65 3.40 6.07
N LEU A 56 17.24 2.35 6.78
CA LEU A 56 17.86 1.91 8.05
C LEU A 56 19.37 1.66 7.90
N ASN A 57 19.76 0.97 6.83
CA ASN A 57 21.15 0.63 6.57
C ASN A 57 22.04 1.85 6.29
N VAL A 58 21.48 2.90 5.69
CA VAL A 58 22.20 4.14 5.38
C VAL A 58 22.20 5.09 6.59
N GLY A 59 21.13 5.05 7.37
CA GLY A 59 20.91 5.93 8.52
C GLY A 59 20.32 7.28 8.13
N VAL A 60 19.97 8.07 9.15
CA VAL A 60 19.35 9.39 9.03
C VAL A 60 20.15 10.43 9.80
N ALA A 61 20.48 11.56 9.16
CA ALA A 61 21.18 12.66 9.79
C ALA A 61 20.21 13.56 10.56
N LYS A 62 20.58 13.95 11.79
CA LYS A 62 19.83 14.92 12.57
C LYS A 62 20.22 16.34 12.14
N LEU A 63 19.23 17.15 11.80
CA LEU A 63 19.43 18.57 11.50
C LEU A 63 19.29 19.41 12.77
N ALA A 64 20.01 20.53 12.83
CA ALA A 64 19.98 21.44 13.99
C ALA A 64 18.63 22.17 14.15
N LYS A 65 17.91 22.36 13.04
CA LYS A 65 16.63 23.08 13.05
C LYS A 65 15.50 22.16 13.54
N LYS A 66 14.73 22.64 14.51
CA LYS A 66 13.53 21.93 14.98
C LYS A 66 12.45 21.90 13.90
N LYS A 67 11.77 20.78 13.76
CA LYS A 67 10.61 20.67 12.87
C LYS A 67 9.41 21.42 13.43
N LYS A 68 8.56 21.90 12.52
CA LYS A 68 7.25 22.43 12.88
C LYS A 68 6.29 21.25 13.12
N ILE A 69 5.60 21.30 14.24
CA ILE A 69 4.60 20.31 14.61
C ILE A 69 3.23 20.96 14.55
N ILE A 70 2.28 20.32 13.89
CA ILE A 70 0.87 20.68 13.93
C ILE A 70 0.24 19.81 15.01
N LYS A 71 -0.27 20.44 16.05
CA LYS A 71 -1.02 19.74 17.11
C LYS A 71 -2.51 19.79 16.77
N ILE A 72 -3.14 18.63 16.82
CA ILE A 72 -4.59 18.51 16.68
C ILE A 72 -5.21 18.74 18.05
N ASP A 73 -5.98 19.79 18.21
CA ASP A 73 -6.64 20.19 19.46
C ASP A 73 -8.14 19.90 19.47
N LYS A 74 -8.74 19.65 18.30
CA LYS A 74 -10.14 19.28 18.12
C LYS A 74 -10.28 18.16 17.12
N PRO A 75 -11.27 17.27 17.27
CA PRO A 75 -11.57 16.28 16.27
C PRO A 75 -11.91 16.90 14.91
N ILE A 76 -11.40 16.28 13.84
CA ILE A 76 -11.69 16.63 12.45
C ILE A 76 -12.26 15.40 11.78
N TYR A 77 -13.37 15.55 11.08
CA TYR A 77 -14.06 14.47 10.38
C TYR A 77 -14.22 14.81 8.90
N TYR A 78 -14.03 13.81 8.07
CA TYR A 78 -14.35 13.85 6.65
C TYR A 78 -15.21 12.63 6.31
N LEU A 79 -16.32 12.85 5.65
CA LEU A 79 -17.23 11.80 5.21
C LEU A 79 -17.49 11.96 3.72
N ASP A 80 -17.27 10.89 2.97
CA ASP A 80 -17.66 10.76 1.58
C ASP A 80 -18.70 9.63 1.49
N SER A 81 -19.98 10.02 1.55
CA SER A 81 -21.10 9.09 1.57
C SER A 81 -21.29 8.35 0.24
N ASP A 82 -20.82 8.92 -0.87
CA ASP A 82 -20.96 8.33 -2.18
C ASP A 82 -20.00 7.14 -2.38
N ASN A 83 -18.86 7.19 -1.69
CA ASN A 83 -17.83 6.15 -1.76
C ASN A 83 -17.70 5.32 -0.47
N ASP A 84 -18.58 5.56 0.51
CA ASP A 84 -18.54 4.90 1.84
C ASP A 84 -17.16 5.02 2.51
N VAL A 85 -16.62 6.25 2.50
CA VAL A 85 -15.31 6.57 3.08
C VAL A 85 -15.45 7.55 4.22
N GLU A 86 -14.89 7.22 5.37
CA GLU A 86 -14.78 8.10 6.53
C GLU A 86 -13.31 8.24 6.94
N ILE A 87 -12.89 9.47 7.21
CA ILE A 87 -11.60 9.78 7.82
C ILE A 87 -11.82 10.65 9.05
N SER A 88 -11.26 10.25 10.19
CA SER A 88 -11.27 11.05 11.40
C SER A 88 -9.87 11.26 11.94
N ILE A 89 -9.59 12.49 12.39
CA ILE A 89 -8.37 12.83 13.11
C ILE A 89 -8.79 13.36 14.48
N ILE A 90 -8.32 12.70 15.52
CA ILE A 90 -8.69 13.05 16.91
C ILE A 90 -7.45 13.46 17.71
N PRO A 91 -7.58 14.36 18.72
CA PRO A 91 -6.50 14.68 19.63
C PRO A 91 -5.93 13.44 20.29
N TYR A 92 -4.62 13.28 20.25
CA TYR A 92 -3.91 12.16 20.86
C TYR A 92 -2.49 12.59 21.25
N ASP A 93 -2.01 12.11 22.39
CA ASP A 93 -0.63 12.37 22.82
C ASP A 93 0.31 11.27 22.28
N GLY A 94 0.65 11.40 21.01
CA GLY A 94 1.47 10.44 20.27
C GLY A 94 1.02 10.29 18.84
N PHE A 95 1.27 9.12 18.27
CA PHE A 95 0.88 8.76 16.93
C PHE A 95 0.20 7.39 16.93
N LYS A 96 -1.03 7.33 16.44
CA LYS A 96 -1.82 6.11 16.32
C LYS A 96 -2.62 6.14 15.03
N ILE A 97 -2.64 5.03 14.31
CA ILE A 97 -3.48 4.86 13.12
C ILE A 97 -4.36 3.64 13.32
N SER A 98 -5.67 3.80 13.12
CA SER A 98 -6.62 2.70 12.95
C SER A 98 -7.17 2.74 11.53
N PHE A 99 -7.18 1.60 10.87
CA PHE A 99 -7.66 1.47 9.50
C PHE A 99 -8.61 0.29 9.39
N SER A 100 -9.72 0.49 8.70
CA SER A 100 -10.72 -0.55 8.42
C SER A 100 -11.01 -0.59 6.94
N ILE A 101 -11.15 -1.78 6.41
CA ILE A 101 -11.55 -2.05 5.02
C ILE A 101 -12.72 -3.02 5.00
N GLU A 102 -13.55 -2.92 3.96
CA GLU A 102 -14.59 -3.88 3.68
C GLU A 102 -14.66 -4.13 2.18
N TYR A 103 -14.50 -5.39 1.78
CA TYR A 103 -14.54 -5.81 0.38
C TYR A 103 -15.41 -7.05 0.22
N ASN A 104 -16.24 -7.04 -0.83
CA ASN A 104 -17.15 -8.13 -1.15
C ASN A 104 -16.56 -9.16 -2.13
N TYR A 105 -15.24 -9.20 -2.28
CA TYR A 105 -14.56 -10.14 -3.18
C TYR A 105 -13.39 -10.84 -2.48
N GLY A 106 -13.03 -12.01 -3.01
CA GLY A 106 -11.83 -12.75 -2.60
C GLY A 106 -11.81 -13.19 -1.13
N ASN A 107 -12.99 -13.30 -0.49
CA ASN A 107 -13.14 -13.63 0.93
C ASN A 107 -12.41 -12.64 1.88
N ILE A 108 -12.15 -11.41 1.44
CA ILE A 108 -11.49 -10.39 2.27
C ILE A 108 -12.43 -9.98 3.41
N GLY A 109 -13.71 -9.70 3.10
CA GLY A 109 -14.69 -9.25 4.07
C GLY A 109 -14.30 -7.94 4.74
N LYS A 110 -14.71 -7.81 6.01
CA LYS A 110 -14.37 -6.66 6.86
C LYS A 110 -13.13 -6.97 7.70
N GLN A 111 -12.14 -6.11 7.63
CA GLN A 111 -10.91 -6.22 8.40
C GLN A 111 -10.52 -4.86 8.99
N SER A 112 -9.91 -4.89 10.16
CA SER A 112 -9.42 -3.69 10.83
C SER A 112 -8.06 -3.94 11.45
N TYR A 113 -7.23 -2.94 11.45
CA TYR A 113 -5.92 -2.98 12.10
C TYR A 113 -5.61 -1.65 12.78
N THR A 114 -4.85 -1.70 13.87
CA THR A 114 -4.42 -0.50 14.61
C THR A 114 -2.93 -0.57 14.88
N LEU A 115 -2.17 0.38 14.32
CA LEU A 115 -0.79 0.66 14.71
C LEU A 115 -0.82 1.65 15.88
N ASN A 116 -0.32 1.22 17.04
CA ASN A 116 -0.38 2.02 18.27
C ASN A 116 0.82 2.96 18.44
N ASP A 117 1.97 2.64 17.88
CA ASP A 117 3.17 3.51 17.85
C ASP A 117 3.87 3.33 16.49
N ILE A 118 4.37 4.43 15.94
CA ILE A 118 5.12 4.40 14.67
C ILE A 118 6.42 3.56 14.78
N LYS A 119 6.94 3.36 15.98
CA LYS A 119 8.11 2.50 16.22
C LYS A 119 7.87 1.04 15.87
N ASP A 120 6.62 0.60 15.95
CA ASP A 120 6.21 -0.76 15.63
C ASP A 120 5.97 -0.97 14.13
N PHE A 121 6.12 0.09 13.31
CA PHE A 121 5.89 0.05 11.88
C PHE A 121 6.66 -1.08 11.19
N TYR A 122 7.93 -1.26 11.51
CA TYR A 122 8.75 -2.29 10.86
C TYR A 122 8.22 -3.70 11.14
N SER A 123 7.91 -4.01 12.37
CA SER A 123 7.46 -5.35 12.79
C SER A 123 6.01 -5.64 12.39
N GLU A 124 5.15 -4.63 12.37
CA GLU A 124 3.71 -4.83 12.22
C GLU A 124 3.16 -4.49 10.84
N ILE A 125 3.70 -3.46 10.17
CA ILE A 125 3.11 -2.87 8.95
C ILE A 125 4.03 -2.98 7.75
N SER A 126 5.36 -2.85 7.91
CA SER A 126 6.26 -2.68 6.76
C SER A 126 6.16 -3.80 5.73
N GLY A 127 5.88 -5.03 6.17
CA GLY A 127 5.71 -6.20 5.31
C GLY A 127 4.31 -6.37 4.72
N ALA A 128 3.36 -5.47 5.04
CA ALA A 128 2.02 -5.53 4.45
C ALA A 128 2.09 -5.18 2.97
N ARG A 129 1.58 -6.10 2.13
CA ARG A 129 1.70 -6.01 0.67
C ARG A 129 0.43 -5.44 0.05
N THR A 130 0.59 -4.73 -1.05
CA THR A 130 -0.54 -4.35 -1.90
C THR A 130 -1.30 -5.58 -2.39
N PHE A 131 -2.59 -5.41 -2.68
CA PHE A 131 -3.44 -6.51 -3.13
C PHE A 131 -4.45 -6.07 -4.19
N CYS A 132 -4.95 -7.06 -4.95
CA CYS A 132 -6.04 -6.87 -5.90
C CYS A 132 -6.84 -8.17 -6.06
N SER A 133 -8.02 -8.09 -6.67
CA SER A 133 -8.71 -9.28 -7.13
C SER A 133 -8.05 -9.86 -8.39
N PHE A 134 -8.21 -11.17 -8.62
CA PHE A 134 -7.69 -11.79 -9.84
C PHE A 134 -8.36 -11.22 -11.12
N ASP A 135 -9.65 -10.95 -11.07
CA ASP A 135 -10.35 -10.41 -12.24
C ASP A 135 -9.87 -9.01 -12.59
N GLU A 136 -9.54 -8.21 -11.59
CA GLU A 136 -8.93 -6.90 -11.81
C GLU A 136 -7.50 -7.03 -12.38
N LEU A 137 -6.67 -7.89 -11.79
CA LEU A 137 -5.34 -8.19 -12.34
C LEU A 137 -5.41 -8.66 -13.79
N TYR A 138 -6.38 -9.54 -14.09
CA TYR A 138 -6.62 -10.04 -15.43
C TYR A 138 -6.98 -8.90 -16.40
N TYR A 139 -7.90 -8.03 -15.99
CA TYR A 139 -8.30 -6.85 -16.78
C TYR A 139 -7.11 -5.92 -17.04
N LEU A 140 -6.39 -5.52 -16.01
CA LEU A 140 -5.27 -4.58 -16.11
C LEU A 140 -4.16 -5.13 -17.00
N LYS A 141 -3.78 -6.40 -16.82
CA LYS A 141 -2.72 -7.03 -17.60
C LYS A 141 -3.13 -7.27 -19.05
N SER A 142 -4.38 -7.70 -19.31
CA SER A 142 -4.90 -7.89 -20.66
C SER A 142 -4.94 -6.60 -21.46
N ASN A 143 -5.14 -5.46 -20.78
CA ASN A 143 -5.14 -4.13 -21.39
C ASN A 143 -3.78 -3.43 -21.35
N LYS A 144 -2.71 -4.10 -20.93
CA LYS A 144 -1.34 -3.57 -20.83
C LYS A 144 -1.23 -2.34 -19.90
N LEU A 145 -2.13 -2.21 -18.93
CA LEU A 145 -2.15 -1.10 -17.96
C LEU A 145 -1.15 -1.31 -16.81
N ILE A 146 -0.70 -2.55 -16.60
CA ILE A 146 0.35 -2.91 -15.66
C ILE A 146 1.40 -3.76 -16.39
N GLN A 147 2.58 -3.18 -16.62
CA GLN A 147 3.67 -3.87 -17.32
C GLN A 147 4.60 -4.63 -16.36
N GLY A 148 4.77 -4.12 -15.13
CA GLY A 148 5.64 -4.69 -14.10
C GLY A 148 4.97 -5.68 -13.15
N ALA A 149 3.67 -6.02 -13.36
CA ALA A 149 2.97 -6.93 -12.46
C ALA A 149 3.44 -8.38 -12.64
N SER A 150 3.96 -8.92 -11.56
CA SER A 150 4.25 -10.34 -11.37
C SER A 150 3.58 -10.82 -10.08
N LEU A 151 3.35 -12.12 -9.96
CA LEU A 151 2.65 -12.71 -8.82
C LEU A 151 3.41 -12.58 -7.49
N ASP A 152 4.68 -12.21 -7.54
CA ASP A 152 5.56 -11.96 -6.39
C ASP A 152 5.52 -10.52 -5.86
N ARG A 153 4.82 -9.61 -6.57
CA ARG A 153 4.78 -8.16 -6.26
C ARG A 153 3.47 -7.68 -5.64
N GLY A 154 2.72 -8.57 -5.04
CA GLY A 154 1.44 -8.25 -4.41
C GLY A 154 0.69 -9.52 -4.01
N ILE A 155 -0.46 -9.36 -3.39
CA ILE A 155 -1.37 -10.45 -3.03
C ILE A 155 -2.53 -10.44 -4.01
N VAL A 156 -2.85 -11.60 -4.58
CA VAL A 156 -3.98 -11.74 -5.50
C VAL A 156 -5.06 -12.58 -4.84
N PHE A 157 -6.20 -11.97 -4.59
CA PHE A 157 -7.37 -12.67 -4.07
C PHE A 157 -8.18 -13.30 -5.20
N MET A 158 -8.53 -14.56 -5.02
CA MET A 158 -9.36 -15.33 -5.95
C MET A 158 -10.63 -15.78 -5.25
N ASP A 159 -11.75 -15.81 -5.99
CA ASP A 159 -12.98 -16.39 -5.49
C ASP A 159 -12.87 -17.91 -5.50
N ASN A 160 -13.16 -18.55 -4.36
CA ASN A 160 -13.07 -20.00 -4.19
C ASN A 160 -14.05 -20.78 -5.10
N ASN A 161 -15.10 -20.12 -5.57
CA ASN A 161 -16.13 -20.74 -6.43
C ASN A 161 -15.80 -20.62 -7.92
N VAL A 162 -14.72 -19.90 -8.29
CA VAL A 162 -14.34 -19.65 -9.68
C VAL A 162 -13.06 -20.40 -10.03
N ASN A 163 -13.08 -21.10 -11.16
CA ASN A 163 -11.88 -21.76 -11.69
C ASN A 163 -11.09 -20.79 -12.60
N TYR A 164 -9.97 -20.31 -12.10
CA TYR A 164 -9.10 -19.37 -12.80
C TYR A 164 -7.99 -20.03 -13.64
N SER A 165 -7.86 -21.36 -13.67
CA SER A 165 -6.73 -22.06 -14.30
C SER A 165 -6.44 -21.61 -15.74
N SER A 166 -7.49 -21.50 -16.58
CA SER A 166 -7.34 -21.07 -17.97
C SER A 166 -6.91 -19.62 -18.11
N LYS A 167 -7.42 -18.73 -17.25
CA LYS A 167 -7.03 -17.32 -17.21
C LYS A 167 -5.58 -17.16 -16.73
N ILE A 168 -5.16 -17.92 -15.72
CA ILE A 168 -3.79 -17.92 -15.20
C ILE A 168 -2.82 -18.42 -16.26
N LYS A 169 -3.12 -19.54 -16.91
CA LYS A 169 -2.29 -20.07 -18.01
C LYS A 169 -2.12 -19.03 -19.13
N LYS A 170 -3.20 -18.37 -19.50
CA LYS A 170 -3.17 -17.33 -20.54
C LYS A 170 -2.31 -16.12 -20.16
N LEU A 171 -2.39 -15.65 -18.90
CA LEU A 171 -1.70 -14.43 -18.46
C LEU A 171 -0.23 -14.63 -18.10
N PHE A 172 0.09 -15.77 -17.47
CA PHE A 172 1.39 -15.99 -16.85
C PHE A 172 2.13 -17.19 -17.43
N ASN A 173 1.50 -17.93 -18.34
CA ASN A 173 2.02 -19.20 -18.88
C ASN A 173 2.36 -20.21 -17.76
N LEU A 174 1.58 -20.20 -16.68
CA LEU A 174 1.74 -21.08 -15.52
C LEU A 174 0.62 -22.11 -15.49
N GLU A 175 0.96 -23.34 -15.11
CA GLU A 175 -0.02 -24.34 -14.73
C GLU A 175 -0.23 -24.33 -13.22
N VAL A 176 -1.47 -24.19 -12.78
CA VAL A 176 -1.83 -24.16 -11.37
C VAL A 176 -2.54 -25.46 -11.00
N GLN A 177 -2.02 -26.14 -10.01
CA GLN A 177 -2.72 -27.24 -9.35
C GLN A 177 -3.58 -26.64 -8.23
N TYR A 178 -4.89 -26.81 -8.32
CA TYR A 178 -5.81 -26.43 -7.26
C TYR A 178 -5.85 -27.52 -6.19
N ASP A 179 -5.35 -27.22 -5.00
CA ASP A 179 -5.64 -28.07 -3.84
C ASP A 179 -6.95 -27.60 -3.20
N ARG A 180 -8.04 -28.35 -3.47
CA ARG A 180 -9.37 -28.09 -2.90
C ARG A 180 -9.51 -28.50 -1.43
N ASN A 181 -8.47 -29.07 -0.82
CA ASN A 181 -8.53 -29.65 0.51
C ASN A 181 -8.02 -28.74 1.62
N HIS A 182 -7.43 -27.60 1.32
CA HIS A 182 -7.08 -26.61 2.33
C HIS A 182 -8.31 -25.74 2.65
N LYS A 183 -9.12 -26.23 3.59
CA LYS A 183 -10.03 -25.40 4.39
C LYS A 183 -9.15 -24.71 5.44
N THR A 184 -8.85 -23.43 5.26
CA THR A 184 -8.35 -22.55 6.32
C THR A 184 -9.50 -22.08 7.18
#